data_8212c218414be0fa3c9ff279589d9a33
#
_entry.id   8212c218414be0fa3c9ff279589d9a33
#
_cell.length_a   1.000
_cell.length_b   1.000
_cell.length_c   1.000
_cell.angle_alpha   90.00
_cell.angle_beta   90.00
_cell.angle_gamma   90.00
#
_symmetry.space_group_name_H-M   'P 1'
#
loop_
_entity.id
_entity.type
_entity.pdbx_description
1 polymer ?
#
loop_
_entity_poly.entity_id
_entity_poly.type
_entity_poly.pdbx_seq_one_letter_code
_entity_poly.pdbx_strand_id
1 'polypeptide(L)'
;YGGAYALNPKYEEELTKLLNANLVFVEYRYFLESTPEPCNWDYLTAENSAYDLHNVNQTFKQLYTGKWISTGISKGGQTTMLYRAFFPDDVDISVPYVGPLCKGVEDGRHEPFLRKVGTKKERNRIKNFQTEVLSRKAEMLPLLEALSKEKGLEYRIPMAEVLDYCVLEYPFALWQWGTSVSVIPSVHADTEALFKHLMDISSPDYFAENQPNISFFVQAARELGYYGYDTKPFKKYLTIE
;
A
#
# COMPACT_ATOMS: atom_id res chain seq x y z
N TYR A 1 -8.51 2.60 5.61
CA TYR A 1 -7.41 2.85 4.67
C TYR A 1 -6.18 2.08 5.10
N GLY A 2 -5.56 1.28 4.22
CA GLY A 2 -4.30 0.57 4.47
C GLY A 2 -4.25 -0.41 5.65
N GLY A 3 -4.91 -0.14 6.74
CA GLY A 3 -4.96 -0.97 7.95
C GLY A 3 -4.06 -0.52 9.09
N ALA A 4 -3.08 0.34 8.85
CA ALA A 4 -2.13 0.81 9.87
C ALA A 4 -2.49 2.19 10.45
N TYR A 5 -3.76 2.52 10.51
CA TYR A 5 -4.23 3.78 11.10
C TYR A 5 -4.78 3.52 12.48
N ALA A 6 -4.17 4.14 13.48
CA ALA A 6 -4.68 4.14 14.84
C ALA A 6 -6.09 4.74 14.91
N LEU A 7 -6.91 4.23 15.81
CA LEU A 7 -8.24 4.77 16.06
C LEU A 7 -8.13 6.25 16.47
N ASN A 8 -8.85 7.09 15.77
CA ASN A 8 -8.89 8.53 16.02
C ASN A 8 -10.34 8.98 16.24
N PRO A 9 -10.73 9.37 17.46
CA PRO A 9 -12.09 9.81 17.77
C PRO A 9 -12.50 11.11 17.07
N LYS A 10 -11.53 11.82 16.48
CA LYS A 10 -11.78 13.04 15.70
C LYS A 10 -11.87 12.77 14.19
N TYR A 11 -11.66 11.52 13.77
CA TYR A 11 -11.79 11.17 12.37
C TYR A 11 -13.25 11.24 11.94
N GLU A 12 -13.50 11.93 10.85
CA GLU A 12 -14.82 12.03 10.23
C GLU A 12 -14.73 11.52 8.79
N GLU A 13 -15.49 10.50 8.51
CA GLU A 13 -15.60 9.95 7.17
C GLU A 13 -16.61 10.77 6.34
N GLU A 14 -16.37 10.90 5.02
CA GLU A 14 -17.18 11.73 4.13
C GLU A 14 -18.68 11.38 4.18
N LEU A 15 -19.00 10.08 4.12
CA LEU A 15 -20.38 9.61 4.15
C LEU A 15 -21.08 9.91 5.47
N THR A 16 -20.36 9.93 6.60
CA THR A 16 -20.95 10.28 7.89
C THR A 16 -21.41 11.75 7.92
N LYS A 17 -20.62 12.64 7.29
CA LYS A 17 -21.02 14.05 7.14
C LYS A 17 -22.19 14.21 6.19
N LEU A 18 -22.12 13.59 5.01
CA LEU A 18 -23.16 13.70 3.99
C LEU A 18 -24.52 13.16 4.45
N LEU A 19 -24.51 12.08 5.23
CA LEU A 19 -25.71 11.37 5.67
C LEU A 19 -26.14 11.72 7.10
N ASN A 20 -25.37 12.56 7.80
CA ASN A 20 -25.55 12.84 9.23
C ASN A 20 -25.66 11.54 10.05
N ALA A 21 -24.70 10.65 9.82
CA ALA A 21 -24.69 9.29 10.40
C ALA A 21 -23.66 9.15 11.52
N ASN A 22 -23.81 8.14 12.34
CA ASN A 22 -22.77 7.73 13.28
C ASN A 22 -21.66 6.96 12.55
N LEU A 23 -20.42 7.05 13.04
CA LEU A 23 -19.27 6.31 12.53
C LEU A 23 -18.85 5.24 13.54
N VAL A 24 -18.72 4.00 13.07
CA VAL A 24 -18.00 2.94 13.78
C VAL A 24 -16.70 2.71 13.03
N PHE A 25 -15.59 3.14 13.62
CA PHE A 25 -14.25 2.98 13.06
C PHE A 25 -13.59 1.78 13.73
N VAL A 26 -13.26 0.74 12.95
CA VAL A 26 -12.75 -0.54 13.46
C VAL A 26 -11.29 -0.70 13.09
N GLU A 27 -10.42 -0.93 14.09
CA GLU A 27 -9.06 -1.41 13.87
C GLU A 27 -9.10 -2.91 13.51
N TYR A 28 -8.34 -3.29 12.49
CA TYR A 28 -8.33 -4.68 12.03
C TYR A 28 -7.48 -5.57 12.96
N ARG A 29 -7.87 -6.87 13.05
CA ARG A 29 -7.01 -7.87 13.69
C ARG A 29 -5.59 -7.82 13.11
N TYR A 30 -4.59 -8.02 13.97
CA TYR A 30 -3.16 -7.99 13.65
C TYR A 30 -2.60 -6.63 13.22
N PHE A 31 -3.37 -5.55 13.36
CA PHE A 31 -2.88 -4.20 13.11
C PHE A 31 -2.71 -3.46 14.44
N LEU A 32 -1.61 -2.73 14.55
CA LEU A 32 -1.28 -1.91 15.71
C LEU A 32 -1.48 -2.67 17.05
N GLU A 33 -2.32 -2.14 17.94
CA GLU A 33 -2.60 -2.73 19.25
C GLU A 33 -3.42 -4.02 19.18
N SER A 34 -4.11 -4.28 18.08
CA SER A 34 -4.86 -5.52 17.83
C SER A 34 -3.99 -6.68 17.37
N THR A 35 -2.65 -6.56 17.46
CA THR A 35 -1.71 -7.64 17.16
C THR A 35 -1.56 -8.56 18.37
N PRO A 36 -1.84 -9.88 18.25
CA PRO A 36 -1.74 -10.80 19.39
C PRO A 36 -0.28 -11.17 19.69
N GLU A 37 -0.01 -11.46 20.96
CA GLU A 37 1.26 -12.02 21.43
C GLU A 37 1.03 -13.38 22.13
N PRO A 38 1.64 -14.48 21.65
CA PRO A 38 2.52 -14.57 20.48
C PRO A 38 1.76 -14.39 19.16
N CYS A 39 2.42 -13.79 18.16
CA CYS A 39 1.83 -13.60 16.84
C CYS A 39 1.76 -14.92 16.06
N ASN A 40 0.56 -15.36 15.73
CA ASN A 40 0.32 -16.49 14.82
C ASN A 40 -0.48 -16.02 13.61
N TRP A 41 0.19 -15.90 12.48
CA TRP A 41 -0.39 -15.42 11.23
C TRP A 41 -1.50 -16.30 10.63
N ASP A 42 -1.70 -17.54 11.12
CA ASP A 42 -2.73 -18.43 10.59
C ASP A 42 -4.17 -17.95 10.82
N TYR A 43 -4.34 -17.05 11.80
CA TYR A 43 -5.63 -16.43 12.07
C TYR A 43 -5.85 -15.10 11.34
N LEU A 44 -4.84 -14.60 10.62
CA LEU A 44 -4.97 -13.41 9.78
C LEU A 44 -5.51 -13.81 8.40
N THR A 45 -6.79 -14.15 8.35
CA THR A 45 -7.51 -14.51 7.13
C THR A 45 -8.56 -13.47 6.77
N ALA A 46 -8.96 -13.41 5.51
CA ALA A 46 -10.05 -12.57 5.03
C ALA A 46 -11.37 -12.94 5.71
N GLU A 47 -11.61 -14.23 5.88
CA GLU A 47 -12.80 -14.76 6.55
C GLU A 47 -12.86 -14.32 8.01
N ASN A 48 -11.81 -14.55 8.80
CA ASN A 48 -11.75 -14.12 10.19
C ASN A 48 -11.91 -12.59 10.33
N SER A 49 -11.30 -11.82 9.41
CA SER A 49 -11.46 -10.36 9.40
C SER A 49 -12.90 -9.95 9.13
N ALA A 50 -13.60 -10.68 8.28
CA ALA A 50 -15.02 -10.45 8.05
C ALA A 50 -15.89 -10.84 9.26
N TYR A 51 -15.55 -11.93 9.97
CA TYR A 51 -16.21 -12.31 11.23
C TYR A 51 -16.06 -11.27 12.32
N ASP A 52 -14.90 -10.62 12.44
CA ASP A 52 -14.73 -9.52 13.40
C ASP A 52 -15.70 -8.37 13.11
N LEU A 53 -15.80 -7.98 11.85
CA LEU A 53 -16.71 -6.92 11.42
C LEU A 53 -18.17 -7.31 11.64
N HIS A 54 -18.51 -8.58 11.39
CA HIS A 54 -19.82 -9.14 11.69
C HIS A 54 -20.16 -8.99 13.17
N ASN A 55 -19.27 -9.42 14.06
CA ASN A 55 -19.50 -9.36 15.50
C ASN A 55 -19.65 -7.90 15.99
N VAL A 56 -18.84 -7.00 15.49
CA VAL A 56 -18.95 -5.55 15.77
C VAL A 56 -20.31 -5.04 15.29
N ASN A 57 -20.68 -5.34 14.05
CA ASN A 57 -21.96 -4.92 13.46
C ASN A 57 -23.15 -5.43 14.27
N GLN A 58 -23.19 -6.74 14.59
CA GLN A 58 -24.28 -7.34 15.37
C GLN A 58 -24.40 -6.73 16.77
N THR A 59 -23.28 -6.38 17.40
CA THR A 59 -23.26 -5.71 18.69
C THR A 59 -23.91 -4.32 18.61
N PHE A 60 -23.48 -3.52 17.64
CA PHE A 60 -24.01 -2.16 17.49
C PHE A 60 -25.41 -2.09 16.92
N LYS A 61 -25.88 -3.09 16.17
CA LYS A 61 -27.26 -3.19 15.71
C LYS A 61 -28.27 -3.28 16.86
N GLN A 62 -27.85 -3.73 18.03
CA GLN A 62 -28.70 -3.72 19.23
C GLN A 62 -29.01 -2.30 19.73
N LEU A 63 -28.15 -1.33 19.41
CA LEU A 63 -28.27 0.07 19.81
C LEU A 63 -28.78 0.97 18.68
N TYR A 64 -28.43 0.65 17.45
CA TYR A 64 -28.71 1.46 16.26
C TYR A 64 -29.51 0.67 15.24
N THR A 65 -30.78 0.98 15.11
CA THR A 65 -31.75 0.26 14.26
C THR A 65 -31.89 0.84 12.85
N GLY A 66 -31.11 1.88 12.52
CA GLY A 66 -31.15 2.53 11.20
C GLY A 66 -30.43 1.73 10.11
N LYS A 67 -30.22 2.38 8.96
CA LYS A 67 -29.48 1.80 7.84
C LYS A 67 -27.98 1.69 8.15
N TRP A 68 -27.38 0.60 7.71
CA TRP A 68 -25.97 0.33 7.86
C TRP A 68 -25.24 0.41 6.53
N ILE A 69 -24.11 1.12 6.54
CA ILE A 69 -23.26 1.29 5.37
C ILE A 69 -21.85 0.82 5.74
N SER A 70 -21.29 -0.10 4.96
CA SER A 70 -19.85 -0.39 5.05
C SER A 70 -19.08 0.42 4.02
N THR A 71 -17.99 1.01 4.43
CA THR A 71 -17.13 1.82 3.55
C THR A 71 -15.66 1.65 3.92
N GLY A 72 -14.79 1.96 3.00
CA GLY A 72 -13.34 1.94 3.20
C GLY A 72 -12.59 2.27 1.92
N ILE A 73 -11.34 2.67 2.07
CA ILE A 73 -10.47 3.12 0.98
C ILE A 73 -9.32 2.13 0.80
N SER A 74 -8.94 1.81 -0.44
CA SER A 74 -7.83 0.92 -0.77
C SER A 74 -8.04 -0.49 -0.16
N LYS A 75 -7.16 -0.96 0.71
CA LYS A 75 -7.37 -2.19 1.49
C LYS A 75 -8.70 -2.18 2.26
N GLY A 76 -9.14 -1.04 2.79
CA GLY A 76 -10.46 -0.87 3.40
C GLY A 76 -11.61 -1.08 2.41
N GLY A 77 -11.47 -0.61 1.18
CA GLY A 77 -12.42 -0.89 0.09
C GLY A 77 -12.47 -2.37 -0.26
N GLN A 78 -11.32 -3.04 -0.31
CA GLN A 78 -11.25 -4.49 -0.50
C GLN A 78 -11.94 -5.23 0.67
N THR A 79 -11.67 -4.83 1.92
CA THR A 79 -12.34 -5.40 3.10
C THR A 79 -13.86 -5.22 3.05
N THR A 80 -14.34 -4.05 2.59
CA THR A 80 -15.77 -3.78 2.39
C THR A 80 -16.41 -4.77 1.42
N MET A 81 -15.73 -5.11 0.32
CA MET A 81 -16.20 -6.11 -0.65
C MET A 81 -16.20 -7.52 -0.05
N LEU A 82 -15.13 -7.91 0.63
CA LEU A 82 -15.02 -9.21 1.30
C LEU A 82 -16.09 -9.36 2.39
N TYR A 83 -16.26 -8.33 3.22
CA TYR A 83 -17.29 -8.33 4.26
C TYR A 83 -18.68 -8.55 3.66
N ARG A 84 -19.02 -7.86 2.58
CA ARG A 84 -20.29 -8.08 1.87
C ARG A 84 -20.42 -9.50 1.31
N ALA A 85 -19.32 -10.10 0.84
CA ALA A 85 -19.34 -11.44 0.28
C ALA A 85 -19.59 -12.52 1.35
N PHE A 86 -18.97 -12.38 2.53
CA PHE A 86 -19.16 -13.31 3.66
C PHE A 86 -20.47 -13.08 4.40
N PHE A 87 -20.90 -11.82 4.57
CA PHE A 87 -22.08 -11.42 5.34
C PHE A 87 -22.97 -10.47 4.53
N PRO A 88 -23.70 -10.99 3.53
CA PRO A 88 -24.44 -10.16 2.58
C PRO A 88 -25.57 -9.33 3.23
N ASP A 89 -26.11 -9.79 4.36
CA ASP A 89 -27.26 -9.16 5.03
C ASP A 89 -26.86 -8.23 6.20
N ASP A 90 -25.57 -8.11 6.48
CA ASP A 90 -25.11 -7.30 7.62
C ASP A 90 -25.23 -5.80 7.37
N VAL A 91 -25.12 -5.36 6.14
CA VAL A 91 -25.23 -3.95 5.80
C VAL A 91 -26.15 -3.74 4.61
N ASP A 92 -26.86 -2.62 4.59
CA ASP A 92 -27.75 -2.26 3.49
C ASP A 92 -26.97 -1.86 2.22
N ILE A 93 -25.87 -1.13 2.41
CA ILE A 93 -25.06 -0.56 1.32
C ILE A 93 -23.57 -0.83 1.59
N SER A 94 -22.84 -1.11 0.53
CA SER A 94 -21.36 -1.17 0.57
C SER A 94 -20.78 -0.18 -0.42
N VAL A 95 -19.86 0.68 0.05
CA VAL A 95 -19.22 1.73 -0.74
C VAL A 95 -17.69 1.52 -0.70
N PRO A 96 -17.15 0.64 -1.55
CA PRO A 96 -15.72 0.39 -1.62
C PRO A 96 -15.03 1.47 -2.46
N TYR A 97 -14.27 2.36 -1.83
CA TYR A 97 -13.44 3.32 -2.55
C TYR A 97 -12.12 2.67 -2.97
N VAL A 98 -11.84 2.70 -4.28
CA VAL A 98 -10.59 2.22 -4.90
C VAL A 98 -10.08 0.90 -4.32
N GLY A 99 -11.01 -0.02 -4.01
CA GLY A 99 -10.69 -1.34 -3.46
C GLY A 99 -10.02 -2.22 -4.51
N PRO A 100 -8.78 -2.67 -4.30
CA PRO A 100 -8.12 -3.57 -5.25
C PRO A 100 -8.78 -4.95 -5.22
N LEU A 101 -8.97 -5.54 -6.40
CA LEU A 101 -9.43 -6.92 -6.55
C LEU A 101 -8.39 -7.66 -7.39
N CYS A 102 -7.36 -8.19 -6.72
CA CYS A 102 -6.28 -8.90 -7.37
C CYS A 102 -6.68 -10.32 -7.74
N LYS A 103 -6.11 -10.83 -8.84
CA LYS A 103 -6.35 -12.18 -9.37
C LYS A 103 -5.24 -13.18 -9.05
N GLY A 104 -4.28 -12.78 -8.25
CA GLY A 104 -3.14 -13.59 -7.84
C GLY A 104 -2.21 -12.80 -6.93
N VAL A 105 -1.17 -13.47 -6.42
CA VAL A 105 -0.18 -12.85 -5.53
C VAL A 105 0.51 -11.68 -6.22
N GLU A 106 0.82 -11.83 -7.52
CA GLU A 106 1.34 -10.76 -8.37
C GLU A 106 0.38 -10.55 -9.55
N ASP A 107 -0.48 -9.54 -9.43
CA ASP A 107 -1.46 -9.24 -10.48
C ASP A 107 -0.83 -8.41 -11.59
N GLY A 108 -0.56 -9.05 -12.72
CA GLY A 108 0.08 -8.43 -13.88
C GLY A 108 -0.75 -7.39 -14.64
N ARG A 109 -1.99 -7.08 -14.23
CA ARG A 109 -2.84 -6.08 -14.90
C ARG A 109 -2.40 -4.65 -14.67
N HIS A 110 -1.62 -4.38 -13.62
CA HIS A 110 -1.11 -3.04 -13.30
C HIS A 110 -0.08 -2.55 -14.32
N GLU A 111 0.80 -3.41 -14.78
CA GLU A 111 1.83 -3.06 -15.76
C GLU A 111 1.27 -2.55 -17.11
N PRO A 112 0.26 -3.18 -17.73
CA PRO A 112 -0.39 -2.62 -18.91
C PRO A 112 -1.02 -1.24 -18.68
N PHE A 113 -1.47 -0.92 -17.47
CA PHE A 113 -1.95 0.41 -17.11
C PHE A 113 -0.79 1.42 -17.08
N LEU A 114 0.31 1.11 -16.38
CA LEU A 114 1.49 1.98 -16.32
C LEU A 114 2.10 2.26 -17.70
N ARG A 115 1.99 1.31 -18.63
CA ARG A 115 2.41 1.52 -20.02
C ARG A 115 1.54 2.49 -20.82
N LYS A 116 0.36 2.85 -20.32
CA LYS A 116 -0.62 3.70 -21.02
C LYS A 116 -0.93 5.01 -20.29
N VAL A 117 -0.81 5.06 -18.98
CA VAL A 117 -1.13 6.23 -18.15
C VAL A 117 -0.27 7.44 -18.55
N GLY A 118 -0.87 8.62 -18.53
CA GLY A 118 -0.22 9.86 -18.95
C GLY A 118 0.21 9.89 -20.42
N THR A 119 1.08 10.82 -20.76
CA THR A 119 1.64 10.96 -22.11
C THR A 119 2.88 10.08 -22.31
N LYS A 120 3.26 9.82 -23.55
CA LYS A 120 4.52 9.12 -23.89
C LYS A 120 5.74 9.87 -23.35
N LYS A 121 5.70 11.21 -23.36
CA LYS A 121 6.79 12.06 -22.84
C LYS A 121 6.97 11.87 -21.33
N GLU A 122 5.89 11.82 -20.58
CA GLU A 122 5.91 11.59 -19.13
C GLU A 122 6.43 10.19 -18.80
N ARG A 123 5.92 9.15 -19.45
CA ARG A 123 6.42 7.78 -19.25
C ARG A 123 7.91 7.65 -19.57
N ASN A 124 8.39 8.29 -20.62
CA ASN A 124 9.81 8.29 -20.93
C ASN A 124 10.63 9.03 -19.86
N ARG A 125 10.11 10.14 -19.31
CA ARG A 125 10.80 10.87 -18.23
C ARG A 125 10.91 10.01 -16.97
N ILE A 126 9.86 9.32 -16.58
CA ILE A 126 9.85 8.36 -15.47
C ILE A 126 10.90 7.26 -15.71
N LYS A 127 10.85 6.61 -16.86
CA LYS A 127 11.79 5.54 -17.22
C LYS A 127 13.24 6.01 -17.25
N ASN A 128 13.51 7.20 -17.78
CA ASN A 128 14.86 7.76 -17.80
C ASN A 128 15.38 8.05 -16.40
N PHE A 129 14.54 8.57 -15.52
CA PHE A 129 14.87 8.76 -14.11
C PHE A 129 15.21 7.43 -13.43
N GLN A 130 14.35 6.41 -13.56
CA GLN A 130 14.62 5.06 -13.00
C GLN A 130 15.93 4.48 -13.54
N THR A 131 16.19 4.62 -14.84
CA THR A 131 17.41 4.13 -15.47
C THR A 131 18.64 4.85 -14.92
N GLU A 132 18.58 6.17 -14.74
CA GLU A 132 19.69 6.97 -14.22
C GLU A 132 20.01 6.59 -12.78
N VAL A 133 19.01 6.49 -11.92
CA VAL A 133 19.18 6.04 -10.53
C VAL A 133 19.86 4.68 -10.47
N LEU A 134 19.35 3.70 -11.23
CA LEU A 134 19.92 2.36 -11.27
C LEU A 134 21.35 2.32 -11.84
N SER A 135 21.68 3.19 -12.82
CA SER A 135 23.02 3.28 -13.38
C SER A 135 24.05 3.80 -12.38
N ARG A 136 23.60 4.60 -11.40
CA ARG A 136 24.41 5.14 -10.29
C ARG A 136 24.24 4.34 -8.99
N LYS A 137 23.83 3.09 -9.06
CA LYS A 137 23.55 2.24 -7.88
C LYS A 137 24.70 2.29 -6.86
N ALA A 138 25.95 2.22 -7.29
CA ALA A 138 27.10 2.26 -6.41
C ALA A 138 27.23 3.57 -5.61
N GLU A 139 26.75 4.70 -6.16
CA GLU A 139 26.73 5.99 -5.48
C GLU A 139 25.48 6.13 -4.58
N MET A 140 24.36 5.48 -4.95
CA MET A 140 23.10 5.54 -4.21
C MET A 140 23.13 4.69 -2.93
N LEU A 141 23.81 3.54 -2.94
CA LEU A 141 23.82 2.61 -1.81
C LEU A 141 24.32 3.22 -0.50
N PRO A 142 25.43 3.98 -0.46
CA PRO A 142 25.86 4.63 0.78
C PRO A 142 24.84 5.64 1.33
N LEU A 143 24.10 6.33 0.45
CA LEU A 143 23.05 7.26 0.85
C LEU A 143 21.85 6.52 1.45
N LEU A 144 21.48 5.37 0.86
CA LEU A 144 20.40 4.53 1.37
C LEU A 144 20.78 3.90 2.73
N GLU A 145 22.01 3.46 2.90
CA GLU A 145 22.52 2.95 4.18
C GLU A 145 22.45 4.01 5.28
N ALA A 146 22.90 5.24 4.97
CA ALA A 146 22.86 6.36 5.91
C ALA A 146 21.43 6.71 6.32
N LEU A 147 20.52 6.81 5.35
CA LEU A 147 19.09 7.08 5.58
C LEU A 147 18.43 5.97 6.41
N SER A 148 18.72 4.71 6.07
CA SER A 148 18.14 3.55 6.77
C SER A 148 18.61 3.50 8.23
N LYS A 149 19.89 3.80 8.47
CA LYS A 149 20.44 3.90 9.82
C LYS A 149 19.81 5.05 10.63
N GLU A 150 19.66 6.21 9.99
CA GLU A 150 19.00 7.38 10.61
C GLU A 150 17.56 7.08 11.04
N LYS A 151 16.82 6.37 10.17
CA LYS A 151 15.42 6.01 10.42
C LYS A 151 15.24 4.73 11.25
N GLY A 152 16.31 4.00 11.56
CA GLY A 152 16.24 2.71 12.27
C GLY A 152 15.51 1.61 11.48
N LEU A 153 15.67 1.60 10.15
CA LEU A 153 15.03 0.61 9.28
C LEU A 153 15.88 -0.65 9.19
N GLU A 154 15.22 -1.80 9.36
CA GLU A 154 15.83 -3.13 9.24
C GLU A 154 15.20 -3.89 8.07
N TYR A 155 16.01 -4.63 7.31
CA TYR A 155 15.55 -5.34 6.13
C TYR A 155 15.97 -6.81 6.15
N ARG A 156 15.09 -7.68 5.63
CA ARG A 156 15.40 -9.13 5.39
C ARG A 156 16.13 -9.36 4.08
N ILE A 157 16.16 -8.38 3.21
CA ILE A 157 16.79 -8.45 1.89
C ILE A 157 18.03 -7.55 1.85
N PRO A 158 19.00 -7.82 0.96
CA PRO A 158 20.17 -6.96 0.79
C PRO A 158 19.79 -5.52 0.42
N MET A 159 20.57 -4.55 0.88
CA MET A 159 20.34 -3.12 0.62
C MET A 159 20.24 -2.78 -0.89
N ALA A 160 21.00 -3.51 -1.72
CA ALA A 160 20.94 -3.33 -3.18
C ALA A 160 19.56 -3.74 -3.75
N GLU A 161 18.92 -4.75 -3.18
CA GLU A 161 17.57 -5.17 -3.57
C GLU A 161 16.52 -4.19 -3.05
N VAL A 162 16.70 -3.62 -1.85
CA VAL A 162 15.83 -2.54 -1.35
C VAL A 162 15.81 -1.38 -2.32
N LEU A 163 16.99 -0.95 -2.82
CA LEU A 163 17.08 0.12 -3.82
C LEU A 163 16.38 -0.26 -5.12
N ASP A 164 16.55 -1.50 -5.59
CA ASP A 164 15.88 -2.00 -6.79
C ASP A 164 14.35 -1.92 -6.64
N TYR A 165 13.82 -2.36 -5.51
CA TYR A 165 12.38 -2.28 -5.23
C TYR A 165 11.89 -0.84 -5.11
N CYS A 166 12.62 0.07 -4.48
CA CYS A 166 12.27 1.49 -4.46
C CYS A 166 12.15 2.06 -5.88
N VAL A 167 13.08 1.69 -6.78
CA VAL A 167 13.05 2.17 -8.18
C VAL A 167 11.91 1.53 -8.97
N LEU A 168 11.59 0.25 -8.73
CA LEU A 168 10.48 -0.43 -9.40
C LEU A 168 9.12 0.08 -8.91
N GLU A 169 9.00 0.41 -7.62
CA GLU A 169 7.80 1.01 -7.03
C GLU A 169 7.56 2.46 -7.49
N TYR A 170 8.60 3.17 -7.87
CA TYR A 170 8.54 4.60 -8.18
C TYR A 170 7.39 5.03 -9.11
N PRO A 171 7.10 4.38 -10.27
CA PRO A 171 5.99 4.79 -11.11
C PRO A 171 4.62 4.54 -10.47
N PHE A 172 4.47 3.51 -9.64
CA PHE A 172 3.23 3.24 -8.91
C PHE A 172 2.95 4.35 -7.91
N ALA A 173 3.91 4.64 -7.04
CA ALA A 173 3.80 5.67 -6.02
C ALA A 173 3.59 7.06 -6.64
N LEU A 174 4.35 7.41 -7.68
CA LEU A 174 4.23 8.71 -8.36
C LEU A 174 2.81 8.95 -8.89
N TRP A 175 2.23 7.98 -9.59
CA TRP A 175 0.88 8.11 -10.14
C TRP A 175 -0.20 8.01 -9.06
N GLN A 176 -0.04 7.13 -8.08
CA GLN A 176 -1.01 6.93 -7.00
C GLN A 176 -1.21 8.21 -6.17
N TRP A 177 -0.12 8.90 -5.86
CA TRP A 177 -0.17 10.10 -5.04
C TRP A 177 -0.32 11.39 -5.83
N GLY A 178 -0.45 11.30 -7.15
CA GLY A 178 -0.69 12.45 -8.01
C GLY A 178 0.50 13.41 -8.12
N THR A 179 1.70 12.92 -7.90
CA THR A 179 2.91 13.73 -8.04
C THR A 179 3.13 14.10 -9.50
N SER A 180 3.31 15.39 -9.75
CA SER A 180 3.51 15.87 -11.12
C SER A 180 4.84 15.35 -11.70
N VAL A 181 4.78 14.79 -12.90
CA VAL A 181 5.98 14.37 -13.64
C VAL A 181 6.95 15.54 -13.90
N SER A 182 6.45 16.78 -13.86
CA SER A 182 7.30 17.98 -14.07
C SER A 182 8.35 18.20 -12.97
N VAL A 183 8.11 17.67 -11.74
CA VAL A 183 9.05 17.83 -10.61
C VAL A 183 10.17 16.79 -10.61
N ILE A 184 10.12 15.78 -11.47
CA ILE A 184 11.21 14.80 -11.60
C ILE A 184 12.49 15.54 -11.97
N PRO A 185 13.62 15.33 -11.24
CA PRO A 185 14.89 15.96 -11.56
C PRO A 185 15.38 15.63 -12.96
N SER A 186 16.25 16.48 -13.51
CA SER A 186 17.00 16.14 -14.71
C SER A 186 17.88 14.92 -14.47
N VAL A 187 18.05 14.06 -15.47
CA VAL A 187 19.02 12.95 -15.40
C VAL A 187 20.47 13.43 -15.21
N HIS A 188 20.75 14.71 -15.45
CA HIS A 188 22.06 15.34 -15.21
C HIS A 188 22.17 15.97 -13.82
N ALA A 189 21.16 15.86 -12.96
CA ALA A 189 21.25 16.29 -11.57
C ALA A 189 22.32 15.47 -10.82
N ASP A 190 22.79 16.00 -9.70
CA ASP A 190 23.69 15.25 -8.83
C ASP A 190 23.00 14.03 -8.20
N THR A 191 23.78 13.11 -7.71
CA THR A 191 23.31 11.85 -7.15
C THR A 191 22.41 12.07 -5.93
N GLU A 192 22.73 13.06 -5.09
CA GLU A 192 21.97 13.39 -3.89
C GLU A 192 20.58 13.92 -4.23
N ALA A 193 20.44 14.78 -5.24
CA ALA A 193 19.14 15.28 -5.70
C ALA A 193 18.27 14.17 -6.31
N LEU A 194 18.87 13.25 -7.08
CA LEU A 194 18.15 12.08 -7.62
C LEU A 194 17.73 11.15 -6.49
N PHE A 195 18.61 10.86 -5.55
CA PHE A 195 18.34 10.01 -4.40
C PHE A 195 17.22 10.59 -3.53
N LYS A 196 17.34 11.87 -3.15
CA LYS A 196 16.31 12.54 -2.35
C LYS A 196 14.94 12.45 -3.01
N HIS A 197 14.87 12.75 -4.31
CA HIS A 197 13.61 12.68 -5.05
C HIS A 197 13.03 11.25 -5.09
N LEU A 198 13.87 10.22 -5.27
CA LEU A 198 13.42 8.82 -5.20
C LEU A 198 12.82 8.52 -3.83
N MET A 199 13.52 8.89 -2.75
CA MET A 199 13.06 8.61 -1.38
C MET A 199 11.80 9.39 -1.00
N ASP A 200 11.62 10.59 -1.52
CA ASP A 200 10.40 11.40 -1.32
C ASP A 200 9.17 10.76 -1.99
N ILE A 201 9.35 9.97 -3.05
CA ILE A 201 8.26 9.34 -3.81
C ILE A 201 8.07 7.88 -3.42
N SER A 202 9.17 7.12 -3.34
CA SER A 202 9.17 5.67 -3.09
C SER A 202 10.11 5.36 -1.92
N SER A 203 9.60 5.55 -0.70
CA SER A 203 10.36 5.39 0.52
C SER A 203 10.75 3.91 0.77
N PRO A 204 11.97 3.64 1.28
CA PRO A 204 12.41 2.30 1.65
C PRO A 204 11.67 1.73 2.88
N ASP A 205 10.90 2.55 3.61
CA ASP A 205 10.11 2.12 4.78
C ASP A 205 9.16 0.96 4.44
N TYR A 206 8.65 0.90 3.19
CA TYR A 206 7.76 -0.18 2.73
C TYR A 206 8.42 -1.56 2.72
N PHE A 207 9.74 -1.64 2.68
CA PHE A 207 10.50 -2.88 2.61
C PHE A 207 11.14 -3.27 3.94
N ALA A 208 10.95 -2.44 4.98
CA ALA A 208 11.49 -2.69 6.30
C ALA A 208 10.67 -3.76 7.06
N GLU A 209 11.33 -4.55 7.92
CA GLU A 209 10.66 -5.55 8.76
C GLU A 209 9.75 -4.91 9.81
N ASN A 210 10.16 -3.79 10.34
CA ASN A 210 9.47 -3.06 11.40
C ASN A 210 8.42 -2.08 10.89
N GLN A 211 8.02 -2.18 9.61
CA GLN A 211 7.02 -1.30 9.04
C GLN A 211 5.60 -1.66 9.54
N PRO A 212 4.74 -0.65 9.77
CA PRO A 212 3.43 -0.87 10.42
C PRO A 212 2.41 -1.62 9.55
N ASN A 213 2.66 -1.80 8.25
CA ASN A 213 1.77 -2.49 7.33
C ASN A 213 2.14 -3.96 7.09
N ILE A 214 3.04 -4.55 7.87
CA ILE A 214 3.48 -5.95 7.68
C ILE A 214 2.29 -6.92 7.61
N SER A 215 1.28 -6.72 8.44
CA SER A 215 0.07 -7.55 8.47
C SER A 215 -0.72 -7.48 7.16
N PHE A 216 -0.77 -6.31 6.51
CA PHE A 216 -1.35 -6.19 5.17
C PHE A 216 -0.55 -7.01 4.16
N PHE A 217 0.78 -6.96 4.16
CA PHE A 217 1.60 -7.72 3.20
C PHE A 217 1.52 -9.22 3.43
N VAL A 218 1.46 -9.67 4.69
CA VAL A 218 1.20 -11.09 5.01
C VAL A 218 -0.15 -11.54 4.44
N GLN A 219 -1.20 -10.75 4.64
CA GLN A 219 -2.53 -11.06 4.13
C GLN A 219 -2.57 -10.97 2.58
N ALA A 220 -1.89 -10.00 1.98
CA ALA A 220 -1.78 -9.88 0.53
C ALA A 220 -1.08 -11.10 -0.10
N ALA A 221 0.03 -11.54 0.49
CA ALA A 221 0.77 -12.72 0.00
C ALA A 221 -0.01 -14.03 0.13
N ARG A 222 -0.88 -14.15 1.14
CA ARG A 222 -1.64 -15.39 1.40
C ARG A 222 -2.98 -15.44 0.66
N GLU A 223 -3.72 -14.32 0.58
CA GLU A 223 -5.11 -14.35 0.13
C GLU A 223 -5.51 -13.20 -0.80
N LEU A 224 -5.09 -11.95 -0.50
CA LEU A 224 -5.65 -10.79 -1.17
C LEU A 224 -5.01 -10.49 -2.52
N GLY A 225 -3.77 -10.93 -2.70
CA GLY A 225 -2.96 -10.56 -3.85
C GLY A 225 -2.44 -9.12 -3.81
N TYR A 226 -1.52 -8.83 -4.69
CA TYR A 226 -0.91 -7.51 -4.87
C TYR A 226 -0.49 -7.31 -6.32
N TYR A 227 0.26 -6.27 -6.64
CA TYR A 227 0.89 -6.13 -7.94
C TYR A 227 2.34 -6.60 -7.91
N GLY A 228 2.84 -7.05 -9.05
CA GLY A 228 4.25 -7.33 -9.28
C GLY A 228 4.89 -6.25 -10.14
N TYR A 229 6.18 -6.37 -10.40
CA TYR A 229 6.97 -5.41 -11.16
C TYR A 229 7.48 -5.99 -12.48
N ASP A 230 7.48 -5.20 -13.56
CA ASP A 230 8.15 -5.55 -14.80
C ASP A 230 9.65 -5.24 -14.70
N THR A 231 10.44 -6.23 -14.39
CA THR A 231 11.91 -6.12 -14.25
C THR A 231 12.64 -6.05 -15.59
N LYS A 232 11.99 -6.50 -16.69
CA LYS A 232 12.63 -6.62 -18.02
C LYS A 232 13.30 -5.36 -18.53
N PRO A 233 12.70 -4.14 -18.41
CA PRO A 233 13.32 -2.92 -18.91
C PRO A 233 14.64 -2.55 -18.24
N PHE A 234 14.86 -3.06 -17.02
CA PHE A 234 15.98 -2.69 -16.15
C PHE A 234 16.91 -3.87 -15.81
N LYS A 235 16.68 -5.06 -16.38
CA LYS A 235 17.36 -6.31 -16.03
C LYS A 235 18.89 -6.20 -15.90
N LYS A 236 19.54 -5.37 -16.73
CA LYS A 236 21.00 -5.21 -16.68
C LYS A 236 21.52 -4.41 -15.47
N TYR A 237 20.62 -3.74 -14.75
CA TYR A 237 20.98 -2.90 -13.60
C TYR A 237 20.52 -3.50 -12.27
N LEU A 238 19.51 -4.38 -12.32
CA LEU A 238 18.91 -4.96 -11.13
C LEU A 238 19.80 -6.04 -10.51
N THR A 239 19.75 -6.12 -9.19
CA THR A 239 20.34 -7.21 -8.39
C THR A 239 19.34 -8.37 -8.23
N ILE A 240 18.05 -8.04 -8.14
CA ILE A 240 16.96 -9.03 -8.12
C ILE A 240 16.84 -9.73 -9.48
N GLU A 241 16.46 -11.04 -9.46
CA GLU A 241 16.28 -11.87 -10.65
C GLU A 241 14.90 -11.69 -11.31
#